data_db24f7c5905db04505e0e6f04d18b279
#
_entry.id   db24f7c5905db04505e0e6f04d18b279
#
_cell.length_a   1.000
_cell.length_b   1.000
_cell.length_c   1.000
_cell.angle_alpha   90.00
_cell.angle_beta   90.00
_cell.angle_gamma   90.00
#
_symmetry.space_group_name_H-M   'P 1'
#
loop_
_entity.id
_entity.type
_entity.pdbx_description
1 polymer ?
#
loop_
_entity_poly.entity_id
_entity_poly.type
_entity_poly.pdbx_seq_one_letter_code
_entity_poly.pdbx_strand_id
1 'polypeptide(L)'
;RRCPEEGYRLRREKSGFRIAASDRAGMMYGLLDLGRALTNADGRTECVKDRSVTPYIRKRGIKFNIPLDARTPSYSDASDSAFETIPDVWDFEFWQEYLDAMAEYHYNVLSLWSLSPFPSMVRIPEYPLTALEDVMRSVIIPQPEMSGWKMYTEDMKKGLYPVKKMSMDEKMDFWKRVMACAADRCIEVYL
;
A
#
# COMPACT_ATOMS: atom_id res chain seq x y z
N ARG A 1 -3.95 34.53 0.24
CA ARG A 1 -2.84 33.86 0.94
C ARG A 1 -2.62 32.49 0.28
N ARG A 2 -1.36 32.09 0.13
CA ARG A 2 -0.98 30.76 -0.40
C ARG A 2 -1.50 29.65 0.53
N CYS A 3 -1.95 28.51 -0.01
CA CYS A 3 -2.31 27.36 0.83
C CYS A 3 -1.03 26.77 1.45
N PRO A 4 -1.10 26.20 2.64
CA PRO A 4 0.00 25.40 3.18
C PRO A 4 0.26 24.16 2.34
N GLU A 5 1.38 23.49 2.58
CA GLU A 5 1.73 22.19 1.99
C GLU A 5 0.59 21.19 2.24
N GLU A 6 0.21 20.45 1.19
CA GLU A 6 -0.93 19.52 1.15
C GLU A 6 -2.28 20.12 1.54
N GLY A 7 -2.35 21.43 1.74
CA GLY A 7 -3.58 22.14 2.06
C GLY A 7 -4.33 22.61 0.82
N TYR A 8 -5.64 22.74 0.96
CA TYR A 8 -6.49 23.27 -0.09
C TYR A 8 -7.60 24.17 0.45
N ARG A 9 -8.21 24.94 -0.47
CA ARG A 9 -9.44 25.69 -0.24
C ARG A 9 -10.45 25.31 -1.31
N LEU A 10 -11.62 24.91 -0.86
CA LEU A 10 -12.78 24.66 -1.70
C LEU A 10 -13.77 25.82 -1.49
N ARG A 11 -14.19 26.43 -2.59
CA ARG A 11 -15.24 27.46 -2.59
C ARG A 11 -16.28 27.16 -3.63
N ARG A 12 -17.52 27.39 -3.27
CA ARG A 12 -18.63 27.38 -4.21
C ARG A 12 -18.66 28.69 -4.99
N GLU A 13 -18.84 28.60 -6.28
CA GLU A 13 -19.01 29.74 -7.19
C GLU A 13 -20.37 29.64 -7.89
N LYS A 14 -20.74 30.67 -8.66
CA LYS A 14 -22.03 30.70 -9.37
C LYS A 14 -22.24 29.53 -10.34
N SER A 15 -21.18 29.06 -10.98
CA SER A 15 -21.18 28.03 -12.02
C SER A 15 -20.47 26.73 -11.61
N GLY A 16 -20.23 26.50 -10.31
CA GLY A 16 -19.55 25.28 -9.86
C GLY A 16 -18.70 25.48 -8.61
N PHE A 17 -17.53 24.84 -8.60
CA PHE A 17 -16.62 24.89 -7.46
C PHE A 17 -15.21 25.32 -7.89
N ARG A 18 -14.55 26.03 -7.03
CA ARG A 18 -13.16 26.39 -7.17
C ARG A 18 -12.33 25.72 -6.09
N ILE A 19 -11.31 24.97 -6.52
CA ILE A 19 -10.29 24.42 -5.62
C ILE A 19 -9.00 25.17 -5.85
N ALA A 20 -8.37 25.64 -4.77
CA ALA A 20 -7.07 26.26 -4.79
C ALA A 20 -6.15 25.51 -3.81
N ALA A 21 -5.00 25.04 -4.30
CA ALA A 21 -3.97 24.35 -3.55
C ALA A 21 -2.60 24.91 -3.89
N SER A 22 -1.58 24.63 -3.07
CA SER A 22 -0.20 25.03 -3.34
C SER A 22 0.62 23.95 -4.03
N ASP A 23 0.14 22.72 -4.01
CA ASP A 23 0.81 21.54 -4.51
C ASP A 23 -0.17 20.47 -5.05
N ARG A 24 0.40 19.41 -5.66
CA ARG A 24 -0.37 18.32 -6.27
C ARG A 24 -1.22 17.56 -5.24
N ALA A 25 -0.66 17.29 -4.06
CA ALA A 25 -1.36 16.54 -3.02
C ALA A 25 -2.58 17.31 -2.51
N GLY A 26 -2.41 18.60 -2.19
CA GLY A 26 -3.52 19.45 -1.78
C GLY A 26 -4.62 19.57 -2.84
N MET A 27 -4.25 19.63 -4.13
CA MET A 27 -5.22 19.63 -5.22
C MET A 27 -5.99 18.30 -5.30
N MET A 28 -5.29 17.18 -5.20
CA MET A 28 -5.89 15.85 -5.17
C MET A 28 -6.85 15.70 -4.00
N TYR A 29 -6.43 16.04 -2.80
CA TYR A 29 -7.30 15.97 -1.61
C TYR A 29 -8.53 16.86 -1.73
N GLY A 30 -8.38 18.05 -2.31
CA GLY A 30 -9.51 18.96 -2.54
C GLY A 30 -10.52 18.37 -3.54
N LEU A 31 -10.06 17.68 -4.58
CA LEU A 31 -10.92 17.01 -5.56
C LEU A 31 -11.62 15.78 -4.96
N LEU A 32 -10.91 14.95 -4.22
CA LEU A 32 -11.47 13.78 -3.54
C LEU A 32 -12.53 14.19 -2.51
N ASP A 33 -12.25 15.22 -1.72
CA ASP A 33 -13.20 15.74 -0.73
C ASP A 33 -14.44 16.39 -1.37
N LEU A 34 -14.29 17.05 -2.52
CA LEU A 34 -15.42 17.57 -3.29
C LEU A 34 -16.27 16.40 -3.82
N GLY A 35 -15.63 15.39 -4.42
CA GLY A 35 -16.32 14.20 -4.91
C GLY A 35 -17.15 13.54 -3.81
N ARG A 36 -16.52 13.27 -2.66
CA ARG A 36 -17.20 12.71 -1.49
C ARG A 36 -18.34 13.58 -0.98
N ALA A 37 -18.17 14.91 -0.95
CA ALA A 37 -19.20 15.82 -0.52
C ALA A 37 -20.40 15.82 -1.47
N LEU A 38 -20.18 15.72 -2.78
CA LEU A 38 -21.23 15.61 -3.78
C LEU A 38 -21.96 14.27 -3.70
N THR A 39 -21.23 13.17 -3.53
CA THR A 39 -21.81 11.84 -3.34
C THR A 39 -22.73 11.82 -2.10
N ASN A 40 -22.24 12.32 -0.97
CA ASN A 40 -23.01 12.39 0.27
C ASN A 40 -24.23 13.33 0.21
N ALA A 41 -24.23 14.23 -0.75
CA ALA A 41 -25.32 15.17 -0.99
C ALA A 41 -26.25 14.74 -2.13
N ASP A 42 -26.13 13.51 -2.64
CA ASP A 42 -26.88 13.01 -3.81
C ASP A 42 -26.78 13.97 -5.01
N GLY A 43 -25.61 14.53 -5.25
CA GLY A 43 -25.36 15.49 -6.32
C GLY A 43 -25.85 16.92 -6.06
N ARG A 44 -26.49 17.19 -4.92
CA ARG A 44 -26.99 18.52 -4.56
C ARG A 44 -25.85 19.49 -4.25
N THR A 45 -25.47 20.29 -5.22
CA THR A 45 -24.32 21.21 -5.12
C THR A 45 -24.50 22.28 -4.04
N GLU A 46 -25.76 22.66 -3.72
CA GLU A 46 -26.09 23.63 -2.66
C GLU A 46 -25.76 23.13 -1.26
N CYS A 47 -25.66 21.81 -1.07
CA CYS A 47 -25.28 21.20 0.20
C CYS A 47 -23.78 21.20 0.45
N VAL A 48 -22.95 21.40 -0.58
CA VAL A 48 -21.50 21.44 -0.45
C VAL A 48 -21.07 22.81 0.11
N LYS A 49 -20.43 22.75 1.28
CA LYS A 49 -19.99 23.97 1.98
C LYS A 49 -18.55 24.35 1.60
N ASP A 50 -18.27 25.66 1.62
CA ASP A 50 -16.92 26.17 1.57
C ASP A 50 -16.08 25.57 2.70
N ARG A 51 -14.84 25.20 2.39
CA ARG A 51 -13.89 24.71 3.41
C ARG A 51 -12.46 25.12 3.10
N SER A 52 -11.66 25.21 4.14
CA SER A 52 -10.21 25.34 4.05
C SER A 52 -9.60 24.25 4.92
N VAL A 53 -8.79 23.40 4.30
CA VAL A 53 -8.16 22.24 4.95
C VAL A 53 -6.66 22.48 4.97
N THR A 54 -6.07 22.22 6.12
CA THR A 54 -4.62 22.24 6.34
C THR A 54 -4.28 21.05 7.20
N PRO A 55 -3.45 20.13 6.72
CA PRO A 55 -3.04 18.98 7.53
C PRO A 55 -2.33 19.45 8.80
N TYR A 56 -2.80 18.96 9.95
CA TYR A 56 -2.15 19.21 11.23
C TYR A 56 -0.90 18.35 11.41
N ILE A 57 -0.97 17.09 10.95
CA ILE A 57 0.13 16.13 10.97
C ILE A 57 0.69 16.03 9.56
N ARG A 58 1.99 16.28 9.39
CA ARG A 58 2.63 16.26 8.06
C ARG A 58 2.78 14.85 7.49
N LYS A 59 3.19 13.87 8.30
CA LYS A 59 3.34 12.47 7.89
C LYS A 59 2.21 11.65 8.51
N ARG A 60 1.33 11.17 7.68
CA ARG A 60 0.15 10.38 8.04
C ARG A 60 0.25 9.05 7.34
N GLY A 61 0.61 8.03 8.07
CA GLY A 61 0.98 6.76 7.45
C GLY A 61 0.38 5.54 8.09
N ILE A 62 0.44 4.47 7.34
CA ILE A 62 0.10 3.12 7.77
C ILE A 62 1.34 2.26 7.62
N LYS A 63 1.63 1.48 8.63
CA LYS A 63 2.61 0.39 8.54
C LYS A 63 1.88 -0.89 8.13
N PHE A 64 2.36 -1.52 7.08
CA PHE A 64 1.83 -2.77 6.57
C PHE A 64 2.92 -3.85 6.54
N ASN A 65 2.72 -4.93 7.30
CA ASN A 65 3.61 -6.07 7.27
C ASN A 65 3.28 -6.91 6.03
N ILE A 66 4.25 -7.06 5.13
CA ILE A 66 4.08 -7.79 3.88
C ILE A 66 4.65 -9.20 3.97
N PRO A 67 3.82 -10.24 3.93
CA PRO A 67 4.26 -11.61 3.75
C PRO A 67 4.54 -11.85 2.26
N LEU A 68 5.81 -11.86 1.88
CA LEU A 68 6.20 -11.94 0.48
C LEU A 68 6.23 -13.37 -0.06
N ASP A 69 6.58 -14.32 0.79
CA ASP A 69 6.76 -15.71 0.39
C ASP A 69 6.84 -16.61 1.62
N ALA A 70 6.29 -17.81 1.54
CA ALA A 70 6.33 -18.76 2.64
C ALA A 70 7.75 -19.27 2.95
N ARG A 71 8.70 -19.09 2.04
CA ARG A 71 10.12 -19.45 2.23
C ARG A 71 10.91 -18.41 3.00
N THR A 72 10.36 -17.20 3.16
CA THR A 72 10.99 -16.14 3.93
C THR A 72 10.22 -15.90 5.22
N PRO A 73 10.91 -15.74 6.37
CA PRO A 73 10.23 -15.45 7.60
C PRO A 73 9.48 -14.13 7.51
N SER A 74 8.22 -14.15 7.93
CA SER A 74 7.44 -12.96 8.16
C SER A 74 7.33 -12.72 9.65
N TYR A 75 7.40 -11.47 10.06
CA TYR A 75 7.20 -11.09 11.48
C TYR A 75 5.73 -11.06 11.86
N SER A 76 4.91 -11.52 11.02
CA SER A 76 3.53 -11.55 11.43
C SER A 76 3.43 -12.47 12.62
N ASP A 77 2.78 -12.01 13.56
CA ASP A 77 2.07 -12.73 14.53
C ASP A 77 1.71 -14.08 13.94
N ALA A 78 2.56 -15.07 14.18
CA ALA A 78 2.53 -16.43 13.71
C ALA A 78 1.12 -16.97 13.49
N SER A 79 0.40 -16.38 12.58
CA SER A 79 -0.97 -16.74 12.31
C SER A 79 -1.15 -17.04 10.84
N ASP A 80 -2.07 -17.88 10.58
CA ASP A 80 -2.53 -18.30 9.27
C ASP A 80 -2.78 -17.11 8.34
N SER A 81 -3.24 -15.98 8.91
CA SER A 81 -3.55 -14.76 8.15
C SER A 81 -2.39 -14.22 7.34
N ALA A 82 -1.15 -14.30 7.85
CA ALA A 82 0.00 -13.84 7.09
C ALA A 82 0.25 -14.68 5.84
N PHE A 83 0.06 -15.99 5.94
CA PHE A 83 0.23 -16.89 4.81
C PHE A 83 -0.97 -16.83 3.86
N GLU A 84 -2.17 -16.61 4.40
CA GLU A 84 -3.39 -16.45 3.60
C GLU A 84 -3.30 -15.21 2.69
N THR A 85 -2.68 -14.13 3.15
CA THR A 85 -2.59 -12.88 2.40
C THR A 85 -1.41 -12.81 1.42
N ILE A 86 -0.54 -13.83 1.34
CA ILE A 86 0.55 -13.86 0.35
C ILE A 86 0.03 -13.61 -1.08
N PRO A 87 -1.03 -14.25 -1.56
CA PRO A 87 -1.54 -14.00 -2.91
C PRO A 87 -1.95 -12.55 -3.14
N ASP A 88 -2.61 -11.92 -2.16
CA ASP A 88 -3.11 -10.54 -2.26
C ASP A 88 -1.97 -9.53 -2.35
N VAL A 89 -0.87 -9.77 -1.61
CA VAL A 89 0.33 -8.92 -1.67
C VAL A 89 0.94 -8.89 -3.07
N TRP A 90 0.73 -9.93 -3.87
CA TRP A 90 1.18 -10.01 -5.26
C TRP A 90 0.07 -9.73 -6.26
N ASP A 91 -1.04 -9.20 -5.82
CA ASP A 91 -2.11 -8.67 -6.68
C ASP A 91 -1.99 -7.16 -6.82
N PHE A 92 -1.93 -6.69 -8.06
CA PHE A 92 -1.79 -5.26 -8.34
C PHE A 92 -3.10 -4.49 -8.11
N GLU A 93 -4.25 -5.12 -8.32
CA GLU A 93 -5.57 -4.54 -8.08
C GLU A 93 -5.75 -4.23 -6.59
N PHE A 94 -5.36 -5.16 -5.72
CA PHE A 94 -5.31 -4.92 -4.27
C PHE A 94 -4.53 -3.65 -3.92
N TRP A 95 -3.33 -3.46 -4.51
CA TRP A 95 -2.54 -2.27 -4.23
C TRP A 95 -3.16 -0.99 -4.77
N GLN A 96 -3.81 -1.04 -5.94
CA GLN A 96 -4.53 0.11 -6.46
C GLN A 96 -5.65 0.55 -5.52
N GLU A 97 -6.51 -0.38 -5.13
CA GLU A 97 -7.62 -0.12 -4.20
C GLU A 97 -7.13 0.38 -2.84
N TYR A 98 -6.09 -0.26 -2.30
CA TYR A 98 -5.51 0.12 -1.01
C TYR A 98 -4.92 1.54 -1.03
N LEU A 99 -4.16 1.88 -2.09
CA LEU A 99 -3.57 3.20 -2.26
C LEU A 99 -4.63 4.27 -2.57
N ASP A 100 -5.69 3.93 -3.31
CA ASP A 100 -6.83 4.82 -3.53
C ASP A 100 -7.52 5.15 -2.20
N ALA A 101 -7.79 4.15 -1.38
CA ALA A 101 -8.35 4.35 -0.05
C ALA A 101 -7.43 5.20 0.84
N MET A 102 -6.11 4.97 0.81
CA MET A 102 -5.14 5.83 1.53
C MET A 102 -5.24 7.28 1.09
N ALA A 103 -5.29 7.54 -0.22
CA ALA A 103 -5.41 8.89 -0.76
C ALA A 103 -6.73 9.56 -0.35
N GLU A 104 -7.85 8.81 -0.39
CA GLU A 104 -9.15 9.31 0.04
C GLU A 104 -9.19 9.73 1.50
N TYR A 105 -8.43 9.06 2.37
CA TYR A 105 -8.30 9.41 3.79
C TYR A 105 -7.10 10.34 4.07
N HIS A 106 -6.50 10.90 3.03
CA HIS A 106 -5.36 11.82 3.09
C HIS A 106 -4.12 11.24 3.77
N TYR A 107 -3.92 9.93 3.70
CA TYR A 107 -2.65 9.31 4.08
C TYR A 107 -1.60 9.57 3.00
N ASN A 108 -0.39 9.86 3.42
CA ASN A 108 0.74 10.21 2.53
C ASN A 108 2.01 9.38 2.78
N VAL A 109 1.93 8.37 3.64
CA VAL A 109 3.05 7.47 3.94
C VAL A 109 2.55 6.03 4.02
N LEU A 110 3.20 5.15 3.27
CA LEU A 110 3.05 3.70 3.37
C LEU A 110 4.38 3.11 3.82
N SER A 111 4.44 2.55 5.02
CA SER A 111 5.60 1.81 5.50
C SER A 111 5.37 0.32 5.28
N LEU A 112 6.04 -0.24 4.30
CA LEU A 112 6.07 -1.68 4.07
C LEU A 112 7.15 -2.30 4.93
N TRP A 113 6.84 -3.38 5.59
CA TRP A 113 7.80 -4.04 6.44
C TRP A 113 7.83 -5.56 6.20
N SER A 114 9.01 -6.09 6.05
CA SER A 114 9.29 -7.52 5.98
C SER A 114 10.64 -7.80 6.64
N LEU A 115 10.76 -8.94 7.31
CA LEU A 115 12.05 -9.38 7.87
C LEU A 115 13.10 -9.65 6.81
N SER A 116 12.68 -10.09 5.64
CA SER A 116 13.57 -10.50 4.56
C SER A 116 13.00 -10.13 3.20
N PRO A 117 12.98 -8.83 2.86
CA PRO A 117 12.39 -8.37 1.61
C PRO A 117 13.24 -8.73 0.39
N PHE A 118 14.56 -8.74 0.53
CA PHE A 118 15.51 -8.84 -0.58
C PHE A 118 15.27 -10.05 -1.51
N PRO A 119 15.05 -11.27 -1.02
CA PRO A 119 14.87 -12.43 -1.89
C PRO A 119 13.69 -12.31 -2.86
N SER A 120 12.72 -11.45 -2.56
CA SER A 120 11.50 -11.30 -3.37
C SER A 120 11.35 -9.92 -4.01
N MET A 121 12.19 -8.94 -3.68
CA MET A 121 12.01 -7.56 -4.15
C MET A 121 13.19 -7.02 -4.95
N VAL A 122 14.42 -7.51 -4.69
CA VAL A 122 15.63 -7.06 -5.37
C VAL A 122 16.56 -8.22 -5.67
N ARG A 123 17.29 -8.11 -6.78
CA ARG A 123 18.37 -9.03 -7.09
C ARG A 123 19.68 -8.48 -6.55
N ILE A 124 20.41 -9.28 -5.78
CA ILE A 124 21.74 -8.95 -5.26
C ILE A 124 22.76 -9.70 -6.13
N PRO A 125 23.51 -9.00 -6.99
CA PRO A 125 24.42 -9.66 -7.95
C PRO A 125 25.46 -10.56 -7.28
N GLU A 126 25.94 -10.17 -6.11
CA GLU A 126 26.95 -10.92 -5.33
C GLU A 126 26.39 -12.19 -4.69
N TYR A 127 25.06 -12.27 -4.56
CA TYR A 127 24.37 -13.40 -3.95
C TYR A 127 23.18 -13.88 -4.81
N PRO A 128 23.43 -14.34 -6.04
CA PRO A 128 22.37 -14.66 -7.00
C PRO A 128 21.42 -15.79 -6.52
N LEU A 129 21.92 -16.67 -5.67
CA LEU A 129 21.13 -17.79 -5.12
C LEU A 129 20.13 -17.36 -4.03
N THR A 130 20.17 -16.12 -3.58
CA THR A 130 19.19 -15.62 -2.61
C THR A 130 17.86 -15.22 -3.27
N ALA A 131 17.88 -14.96 -4.58
CA ALA A 131 16.66 -14.59 -5.31
C ALA A 131 15.69 -15.75 -5.38
N LEU A 132 14.44 -15.49 -5.05
CA LEU A 132 13.37 -16.49 -5.06
C LEU A 132 12.48 -16.30 -6.30
N GLU A 133 12.61 -17.22 -7.24
CA GLU A 133 11.65 -17.35 -8.34
C GLU A 133 10.31 -17.85 -7.80
N ASP A 134 9.22 -17.57 -8.49
CA ASP A 134 7.85 -17.85 -8.10
C ASP A 134 7.45 -17.25 -6.74
N VAL A 135 6.19 -17.28 -6.42
CA VAL A 135 5.63 -16.95 -5.11
C VAL A 135 5.08 -18.25 -4.52
N MET A 136 5.62 -18.63 -3.39
CA MET A 136 5.26 -19.90 -2.76
C MET A 136 4.40 -19.69 -1.51
N ARG A 137 3.49 -20.62 -1.31
CA ARG A 137 2.73 -20.81 -0.08
C ARG A 137 2.94 -22.23 0.44
N SER A 138 2.63 -22.49 1.69
CA SER A 138 2.67 -23.85 2.25
C SER A 138 1.26 -24.27 2.70
N VAL A 139 0.92 -25.53 2.46
CA VAL A 139 -0.28 -26.14 3.06
C VAL A 139 -0.06 -26.48 4.54
N ILE A 140 1.19 -26.48 4.99
CA ILE A 140 1.55 -26.69 6.39
C ILE A 140 1.75 -25.33 7.02
N ILE A 141 0.82 -24.94 7.89
CA ILE A 141 0.79 -23.65 8.53
C ILE A 141 1.47 -23.76 9.89
N PRO A 142 2.28 -22.76 10.31
CA PRO A 142 2.90 -22.75 11.63
C PRO A 142 1.83 -22.80 12.71
N GLN A 143 2.07 -23.60 13.75
CA GLN A 143 1.20 -23.63 14.91
C GLN A 143 1.27 -22.30 15.69
N PRO A 144 0.20 -21.88 16.36
CA PRO A 144 0.16 -20.61 17.10
C PRO A 144 1.24 -20.48 18.17
N GLU A 145 1.71 -21.59 18.73
CA GLU A 145 2.76 -21.60 19.76
C GLU A 145 4.17 -21.41 19.18
N MET A 146 4.31 -21.40 17.85
CA MET A 146 5.59 -21.17 17.21
C MET A 146 5.97 -19.69 17.34
N SER A 147 7.06 -19.43 18.03
CA SER A 147 7.67 -18.09 18.06
C SER A 147 8.12 -17.68 16.64
N GLY A 148 8.12 -16.40 16.34
CA GLY A 148 8.37 -15.85 15.00
C GLY A 148 9.61 -16.39 14.28
N TRP A 149 10.67 -16.77 15.01
CA TRP A 149 11.88 -17.38 14.43
C TRP A 149 11.68 -18.82 13.93
N LYS A 150 10.57 -19.48 14.27
CA LYS A 150 10.20 -20.80 13.76
C LYS A 150 9.19 -20.77 12.62
N MET A 151 8.92 -19.61 12.06
CA MET A 151 7.89 -19.45 11.03
C MET A 151 8.19 -20.18 9.72
N TYR A 152 9.44 -20.52 9.45
CA TYR A 152 9.83 -21.34 8.32
C TYR A 152 10.52 -22.62 8.80
N THR A 153 9.76 -23.68 8.92
CA THR A 153 10.24 -24.98 9.41
C THR A 153 10.51 -25.95 8.26
N GLU A 154 11.30 -27.00 8.54
CA GLU A 154 11.53 -28.07 7.56
C GLU A 154 10.24 -28.76 7.10
N ASP A 155 9.24 -28.81 7.98
CA ASP A 155 7.95 -29.40 7.61
C ASP A 155 7.17 -28.50 6.63
N MET A 156 7.24 -27.19 6.78
CA MET A 156 6.62 -26.26 5.81
C MET A 156 7.20 -26.43 4.41
N LYS A 157 8.48 -26.78 4.29
CA LYS A 157 9.13 -27.04 2.99
C LYS A 157 8.47 -28.19 2.24
N LYS A 158 7.96 -29.18 2.95
CA LYS A 158 7.28 -30.35 2.35
C LYS A 158 5.92 -29.99 1.76
N GLY A 159 5.30 -28.94 2.23
CA GLY A 159 3.99 -28.49 1.79
C GLY A 159 4.00 -27.29 0.83
N LEU A 160 5.17 -26.89 0.32
CA LEU A 160 5.30 -25.72 -0.57
C LEU A 160 4.62 -25.98 -1.92
N TYR A 161 3.88 -24.98 -2.38
CA TYR A 161 3.29 -24.94 -3.72
C TYR A 161 3.29 -23.50 -4.25
N PRO A 162 3.41 -23.31 -5.59
CA PRO A 162 3.38 -21.98 -6.18
C PRO A 162 1.95 -21.44 -6.23
N VAL A 163 1.75 -20.24 -5.70
CA VAL A 163 0.49 -19.49 -5.86
C VAL A 163 0.56 -18.52 -7.03
N LYS A 164 1.76 -18.12 -7.42
CA LYS A 164 1.99 -17.29 -8.60
C LYS A 164 3.35 -17.63 -9.21
N LYS A 165 3.36 -17.90 -10.51
CA LYS A 165 4.62 -18.08 -11.25
C LYS A 165 5.14 -16.73 -11.68
N MET A 166 6.31 -16.36 -11.22
CA MET A 166 6.96 -15.10 -11.51
C MET A 166 8.48 -15.26 -11.47
N SER A 167 9.14 -14.76 -12.48
CA SER A 167 10.59 -14.55 -12.43
C SER A 167 10.94 -13.42 -11.47
N MET A 168 12.21 -13.34 -11.07
CA MET A 168 12.68 -12.25 -10.21
C MET A 168 12.54 -10.89 -10.89
N ASP A 169 12.70 -10.81 -12.21
CA ASP A 169 12.53 -9.56 -12.96
C ASP A 169 11.06 -9.11 -12.94
N GLU A 170 10.10 -10.03 -13.12
CA GLU A 170 8.67 -9.72 -12.99
C GLU A 170 8.30 -9.29 -11.59
N LYS A 171 8.90 -9.86 -10.55
CA LYS A 171 8.71 -9.42 -9.16
C LYS A 171 9.23 -7.99 -8.94
N MET A 172 10.43 -7.70 -9.43
CA MET A 172 10.97 -6.33 -9.34
C MET A 172 10.10 -5.33 -10.09
N ASP A 173 9.61 -5.67 -11.27
CA ASP A 173 8.74 -4.79 -12.05
C ASP A 173 7.37 -4.62 -11.41
N PHE A 174 6.84 -5.66 -10.77
CA PHE A 174 5.62 -5.56 -9.96
C PHE A 174 5.78 -4.51 -8.85
N TRP A 175 6.85 -4.57 -8.07
CA TRP A 175 7.08 -3.61 -6.99
C TRP A 175 7.35 -2.20 -7.49
N LYS A 176 8.07 -2.04 -8.62
CA LYS A 176 8.21 -0.73 -9.28
C LYS A 176 6.86 -0.14 -9.66
N ARG A 177 5.93 -0.96 -10.17
CA ARG A 177 4.57 -0.52 -10.49
C ARG A 177 3.79 -0.10 -9.26
N VAL A 178 3.88 -0.85 -8.16
CA VAL A 178 3.25 -0.49 -6.88
C VAL A 178 3.79 0.84 -6.36
N MET A 179 5.10 1.03 -6.38
CA MET A 179 5.73 2.29 -5.95
C MET A 179 5.35 3.47 -6.86
N ALA A 180 5.29 3.26 -8.16
CA ALA A 180 4.82 4.29 -9.10
C ALA A 180 3.34 4.65 -8.84
N CYS A 181 2.51 3.66 -8.61
CA CYS A 181 1.09 3.84 -8.26
C CYS A 181 0.91 4.66 -6.97
N ALA A 182 1.76 4.42 -5.95
CA ALA A 182 1.78 5.22 -4.72
C ALA A 182 2.24 6.66 -4.98
N ALA A 183 3.31 6.84 -5.75
CA ALA A 183 3.82 8.17 -6.11
C ALA A 183 2.80 9.00 -6.90
N ASP A 184 2.01 8.36 -7.76
CA ASP A 184 0.91 9.02 -8.48
C ASP A 184 -0.17 9.56 -7.54
N ARG A 185 -0.31 8.99 -6.36
CA ARG A 185 -1.22 9.40 -5.27
C ARG A 185 -0.54 10.25 -4.20
N CYS A 186 0.66 10.76 -4.48
CA CYS A 186 1.46 11.53 -3.52
C CYS A 186 1.74 10.77 -2.20
N ILE A 187 1.84 9.46 -2.26
CA ILE A 187 2.16 8.59 -1.12
C ILE A 187 3.64 8.20 -1.19
N GLU A 188 4.38 8.52 -0.15
CA GLU A 188 5.77 8.06 0.02
C GLU A 188 5.78 6.62 0.52
N VAL A 189 6.62 5.77 -0.07
CA VAL A 189 6.78 4.37 0.36
C VAL A 189 8.12 4.20 1.07
N TYR A 190 8.08 3.63 2.25
CA TYR A 190 9.24 3.21 3.04
C TYR A 190 9.29 1.69 3.12
N LEU A 191 10.45 1.12 2.87
CA LEU A 191 10.73 -0.30 2.94
C LEU A 191 11.79 -0.58 4.02
#